data_1950b43ae957f02e1e7c78c612e9e513
#
_entry.id   1950b43ae957f02e1e7c78c612e9e513
#
_cell.length_a   1.000
_cell.length_b   1.000
_cell.length_c   1.000
_cell.angle_alpha   90.00
_cell.angle_beta   90.00
_cell.angle_gamma   90.00
#
_symmetry.space_group_name_H-M   'P 1'
#
loop_
_entity.id
_entity.type
_entity.pdbx_description
1 polymer ?
#
loop_
_entity_poly.entity_id
_entity_poly.type
_entity_poly.pdbx_seq_one_letter_code
_entity_poly.pdbx_strand_id
1 'polypeptide(L)'
;MFKDHFKKVSITATAMIIFSLLASIALSISYFFTKTPIEESDAKAKRTFLNQVIPSNLYDNNLVKDTISVEPSPLIGNKKNIDVYRAKKNNQVIAVIIETIAPDGYSGEIKTLVGIDQEDKILGVRVIIHKETPGLGDYIEIEKSQWIKNFDLKSLGKMTEKEWAVKKDGGSFDYVSGATITSRAVIKSTYKSLLYVKENKKRLFSS
;
A
#
# COMPACT_ATOMS: atom_id res chain seq x y z
N MET A 1 -23.56 16.42 59.54
CA MET A 1 -22.25 16.47 58.85
C MET A 1 -22.00 15.24 57.92
N PHE A 2 -22.02 13.98 58.42
CA PHE A 2 -21.80 12.81 57.58
C PHE A 2 -22.89 12.59 56.48
N LYS A 3 -24.17 12.75 56.82
CA LYS A 3 -25.29 12.61 55.87
C LYS A 3 -25.26 13.66 54.75
N ASP A 4 -24.80 14.87 55.00
CA ASP A 4 -24.74 15.93 54.00
C ASP A 4 -23.59 15.68 52.98
N HIS A 5 -22.45 15.13 53.45
CA HIS A 5 -21.37 14.69 52.58
C HIS A 5 -21.81 13.56 51.66
N PHE A 6 -22.47 12.53 52.20
CA PHE A 6 -22.96 11.41 51.43
C PHE A 6 -23.96 11.84 50.32
N LYS A 7 -24.86 12.78 50.65
CA LYS A 7 -25.84 13.36 49.72
C LYS A 7 -25.17 14.12 48.58
N LYS A 8 -24.16 14.93 48.88
CA LYS A 8 -23.37 15.67 47.88
C LYS A 8 -22.58 14.71 46.96
N VAL A 9 -21.91 13.71 47.53
CA VAL A 9 -21.16 12.70 46.75
C VAL A 9 -22.12 11.92 45.81
N SER A 10 -23.31 11.51 46.34
CA SER A 10 -24.28 10.78 45.49
C SER A 10 -24.81 11.62 44.34
N ILE A 11 -25.12 12.91 44.56
CA ILE A 11 -25.58 13.82 43.49
C ILE A 11 -24.51 13.99 42.43
N THR A 12 -23.24 14.21 42.86
CA THR A 12 -22.13 14.34 41.90
C THR A 12 -21.88 13.05 41.10
N ALA A 13 -21.92 11.90 41.77
CA ALA A 13 -21.77 10.61 41.11
C ALA A 13 -22.88 10.36 40.08
N THR A 14 -24.16 10.66 40.46
CA THR A 14 -25.27 10.54 39.54
C THR A 14 -25.13 11.47 38.33
N ALA A 15 -24.73 12.72 38.55
CA ALA A 15 -24.50 13.67 37.45
C ALA A 15 -23.41 13.18 36.51
N MET A 16 -22.29 12.63 37.03
CA MET A 16 -21.20 12.05 36.24
C MET A 16 -21.68 10.84 35.42
N ILE A 17 -22.51 9.96 36.00
CA ILE A 17 -23.08 8.81 35.29
C ILE A 17 -23.97 9.28 34.15
N ILE A 18 -24.86 10.23 34.38
CA ILE A 18 -25.74 10.78 33.34
C ILE A 18 -24.91 11.41 32.22
N PHE A 19 -23.92 12.23 32.56
CA PHE A 19 -23.03 12.87 31.58
C PHE A 19 -22.28 11.85 30.76
N SER A 20 -21.71 10.81 31.39
CA SER A 20 -20.99 9.73 30.69
C SER A 20 -21.93 8.96 29.74
N LEU A 21 -23.18 8.73 30.19
CA LEU A 21 -24.18 8.05 29.37
C LEU A 21 -24.57 8.87 28.13
N LEU A 22 -24.81 10.15 28.31
CA LEU A 22 -25.12 11.08 27.21
C LEU A 22 -23.94 11.20 26.24
N ALA A 23 -22.70 11.29 26.73
CA ALA A 23 -21.51 11.34 25.91
C ALA A 23 -21.32 10.04 25.11
N SER A 24 -21.55 8.88 25.75
CA SER A 24 -21.48 7.56 25.07
C SER A 24 -22.53 7.42 23.97
N ILE A 25 -23.75 7.88 24.24
CA ILE A 25 -24.84 7.89 23.23
C ILE A 25 -24.44 8.78 22.05
N ALA A 26 -23.98 10.02 22.32
CA ALA A 26 -23.56 10.95 21.27
C ALA A 26 -22.42 10.39 20.39
N LEU A 27 -21.43 9.77 21.01
CA LEU A 27 -20.34 9.10 20.30
C LEU A 27 -20.83 7.92 19.46
N SER A 28 -21.73 7.09 20.00
CA SER A 28 -22.29 5.95 19.29
C SER A 28 -23.11 6.39 18.06
N ILE A 29 -23.91 7.44 18.23
CA ILE A 29 -24.67 8.04 17.12
C ILE A 29 -23.73 8.60 16.06
N SER A 30 -22.72 9.37 16.46
CA SER A 30 -21.70 9.90 15.54
C SER A 30 -21.01 8.78 14.77
N TYR A 31 -20.56 7.73 15.45
CA TYR A 31 -19.94 6.57 14.83
C TYR A 31 -20.86 5.89 13.81
N PHE A 32 -22.14 5.68 14.17
CA PHE A 32 -23.09 5.03 13.29
C PHE A 32 -23.30 5.80 11.97
N PHE A 33 -23.37 7.13 12.04
CA PHE A 33 -23.55 7.96 10.85
C PHE A 33 -22.28 8.17 10.03
N THR A 34 -21.09 8.09 10.65
CA THR A 34 -19.83 8.37 9.97
C THR A 34 -19.14 7.12 9.42
N LYS A 35 -19.44 5.93 9.96
CA LYS A 35 -18.77 4.68 9.58
C LYS A 35 -18.90 4.37 8.08
N THR A 36 -20.13 4.33 7.57
CA THR A 36 -20.38 3.97 6.15
C THR A 36 -19.74 4.95 5.17
N PRO A 37 -19.92 6.29 5.29
CA PRO A 37 -19.25 7.24 4.41
C PRO A 37 -17.71 7.14 4.45
N ILE A 38 -17.14 6.85 5.62
CA ILE A 38 -15.68 6.67 5.75
C ILE A 38 -15.25 5.42 4.99
N GLU A 39 -15.91 4.26 5.21
CA GLU A 39 -15.60 3.01 4.51
C GLU A 39 -15.72 3.15 2.98
N GLU A 40 -16.74 3.87 2.48
CA GLU A 40 -16.89 4.13 1.05
C GLU A 40 -15.78 5.05 0.50
N SER A 41 -15.42 6.08 1.26
CA SER A 41 -14.34 6.99 0.89
C SER A 41 -12.98 6.26 0.83
N ASP A 42 -12.70 5.43 1.83
CA ASP A 42 -11.48 4.62 1.88
C ASP A 42 -11.41 3.62 0.72
N ALA A 43 -12.53 2.95 0.42
CA ALA A 43 -12.63 2.04 -0.72
C ALA A 43 -12.42 2.76 -2.06
N LYS A 44 -12.96 3.98 -2.20
CA LYS A 44 -12.78 4.81 -3.39
C LYS A 44 -11.33 5.28 -3.54
N ALA A 45 -10.71 5.76 -2.45
CA ALA A 45 -9.31 6.16 -2.44
C ALA A 45 -8.40 4.97 -2.82
N LYS A 46 -8.62 3.82 -2.19
CA LYS A 46 -7.90 2.58 -2.49
C LYS A 46 -8.03 2.18 -3.97
N ARG A 47 -9.25 2.22 -4.51
CA ARG A 47 -9.50 1.93 -5.93
C ARG A 47 -8.75 2.90 -6.85
N THR A 48 -8.69 4.17 -6.49
CA THR A 48 -7.97 5.19 -7.26
C THR A 48 -6.47 4.86 -7.33
N PHE A 49 -5.85 4.48 -6.21
CA PHE A 49 -4.45 4.06 -6.18
C PHE A 49 -4.20 2.79 -7.00
N LEU A 50 -5.07 1.77 -6.86
CA LEU A 50 -4.94 0.54 -7.64
C LEU A 50 -5.08 0.80 -9.15
N ASN A 51 -5.97 1.72 -9.57
CA ASN A 51 -6.15 2.12 -10.96
C ASN A 51 -4.95 2.89 -11.54
N GLN A 52 -4.15 3.53 -10.71
CA GLN A 52 -2.88 4.12 -11.15
C GLN A 52 -1.81 3.07 -11.46
N VAL A 53 -1.92 1.88 -10.87
CA VAL A 53 -1.00 0.75 -11.08
C VAL A 53 -1.45 -0.11 -12.25
N ILE A 54 -2.74 -0.48 -12.31
CA ILE A 54 -3.36 -1.21 -13.42
C ILE A 54 -4.55 -0.39 -13.92
N PRO A 55 -4.49 0.13 -15.16
CA PRO A 55 -5.60 0.88 -15.75
C PRO A 55 -6.91 0.10 -15.76
N SER A 56 -8.02 0.77 -15.41
CA SER A 56 -9.34 0.15 -15.25
C SER A 56 -9.94 -0.48 -16.52
N ASN A 57 -9.42 -0.14 -17.70
CA ASN A 57 -9.83 -0.74 -18.98
C ASN A 57 -9.25 -2.14 -19.23
N LEU A 58 -8.28 -2.56 -18.40
CA LEU A 58 -7.64 -3.88 -18.54
C LEU A 58 -8.41 -4.99 -17.83
N TYR A 59 -9.23 -4.70 -16.82
CA TYR A 59 -9.93 -5.69 -16.00
C TYR A 59 -11.43 -5.37 -15.86
N ASP A 60 -12.24 -6.37 -15.48
CA ASP A 60 -13.71 -6.26 -15.39
C ASP A 60 -14.26 -6.62 -14.00
N ASN A 61 -13.40 -7.07 -13.05
CA ASN A 61 -13.82 -7.42 -11.71
C ASN A 61 -13.69 -6.27 -10.70
N ASN A 62 -14.17 -6.47 -9.47
CA ASN A 62 -13.94 -5.53 -8.36
C ASN A 62 -12.57 -5.78 -7.74
N LEU A 63 -11.56 -5.04 -8.18
CA LEU A 63 -10.16 -5.17 -7.77
C LEU A 63 -9.96 -5.05 -6.24
N VAL A 64 -10.76 -4.23 -5.55
CA VAL A 64 -10.64 -4.03 -4.09
C VAL A 64 -11.13 -5.25 -3.31
N LYS A 65 -12.09 -6.01 -3.87
CA LYS A 65 -12.70 -7.18 -3.21
C LYS A 65 -12.07 -8.51 -3.60
N ASP A 66 -11.42 -8.58 -4.77
CA ASP A 66 -10.79 -9.82 -5.24
C ASP A 66 -9.34 -9.87 -4.78
N THR A 67 -9.12 -10.41 -3.60
CA THR A 67 -7.80 -10.49 -2.98
C THR A 67 -7.46 -11.92 -2.59
N ILE A 68 -6.16 -12.20 -2.52
CA ILE A 68 -5.61 -13.41 -1.92
C ILE A 68 -4.62 -13.00 -0.83
N SER A 69 -4.80 -13.57 0.37
CA SER A 69 -3.87 -13.30 1.46
C SER A 69 -2.58 -14.08 1.29
N VAL A 70 -1.45 -13.41 1.47
CA VAL A 70 -0.11 -13.99 1.39
C VAL A 70 0.65 -13.79 2.68
N GLU A 71 1.46 -14.80 3.02
CA GLU A 71 2.25 -14.84 4.24
C GLU A 71 3.48 -13.91 4.15
N PRO A 72 4.11 -13.59 5.29
CA PRO A 72 5.35 -12.84 5.32
C PRO A 72 6.43 -13.45 4.44
N SER A 73 7.10 -12.59 3.65
CA SER A 73 8.23 -13.01 2.81
C SER A 73 9.31 -11.93 2.77
N PRO A 74 10.59 -12.33 2.87
CA PRO A 74 11.72 -11.40 2.70
C PRO A 74 11.79 -10.75 1.32
N LEU A 75 11.16 -11.36 0.31
CA LEU A 75 11.13 -10.82 -1.05
C LEU A 75 10.23 -9.58 -1.17
N ILE A 76 9.15 -9.52 -0.42
CA ILE A 76 8.24 -8.38 -0.42
C ILE A 76 8.34 -7.53 0.84
N GLY A 77 9.14 -7.95 1.82
CA GLY A 77 9.49 -7.19 3.02
C GLY A 77 8.37 -7.06 4.06
N ASN A 78 7.24 -7.76 3.87
CA ASN A 78 6.13 -7.74 4.81
C ASN A 78 6.43 -8.57 6.07
N LYS A 79 5.96 -8.09 7.23
CA LYS A 79 6.09 -8.77 8.54
C LYS A 79 4.79 -9.46 8.99
N LYS A 80 3.70 -9.22 8.27
CA LYS A 80 2.35 -9.77 8.53
C LYS A 80 1.73 -10.17 7.20
N ASN A 81 0.68 -10.97 7.26
CA ASN A 81 -0.09 -11.29 6.05
C ASN A 81 -0.58 -10.00 5.39
N ILE A 82 -0.49 -9.96 4.07
CA ILE A 82 -0.99 -8.85 3.24
C ILE A 82 -1.89 -9.40 2.15
N ASP A 83 -2.75 -8.53 1.63
CA ASP A 83 -3.62 -8.85 0.52
C ASP A 83 -2.95 -8.51 -0.81
N VAL A 84 -2.93 -9.45 -1.72
CA VAL A 84 -2.57 -9.27 -3.13
C VAL A 84 -3.87 -9.13 -3.91
N TYR A 85 -4.03 -8.02 -4.66
CA TYR A 85 -5.21 -7.75 -5.47
C TYR A 85 -5.09 -8.43 -6.82
N ARG A 86 -6.17 -9.06 -7.28
CA ARG A 86 -6.19 -9.79 -8.54
C ARG A 86 -7.07 -9.09 -9.56
N ALA A 87 -6.45 -8.60 -10.62
CA ALA A 87 -7.15 -8.05 -11.77
C ALA A 87 -7.59 -9.21 -12.68
N LYS A 88 -8.90 -9.33 -12.88
CA LYS A 88 -9.50 -10.36 -13.73
C LYS A 88 -10.13 -9.76 -14.98
N LYS A 89 -10.07 -10.52 -16.07
CA LYS A 89 -10.81 -10.28 -17.31
C LYS A 89 -11.43 -11.58 -17.78
N ASN A 90 -12.72 -11.58 -18.02
CA ASN A 90 -13.46 -12.80 -18.38
C ASN A 90 -13.22 -13.94 -17.37
N ASN A 91 -13.24 -13.61 -16.07
CA ASN A 91 -13.01 -14.52 -14.94
C ASN A 91 -11.59 -15.14 -14.86
N GLN A 92 -10.64 -14.70 -15.68
CA GLN A 92 -9.24 -15.12 -15.63
C GLN A 92 -8.39 -14.02 -14.99
N VAL A 93 -7.52 -14.39 -14.05
CA VAL A 93 -6.57 -13.43 -13.42
C VAL A 93 -5.52 -13.07 -14.46
N ILE A 94 -5.52 -11.82 -14.92
CA ILE A 94 -4.58 -11.31 -15.92
C ILE A 94 -3.37 -10.59 -15.32
N ALA A 95 -3.54 -10.04 -14.13
CA ALA A 95 -2.49 -9.34 -13.40
C ALA A 95 -2.77 -9.34 -11.91
N VAL A 96 -1.72 -9.11 -11.12
CA VAL A 96 -1.79 -8.95 -9.67
C VAL A 96 -1.16 -7.63 -9.26
N ILE A 97 -1.68 -7.02 -8.18
CA ILE A 97 -1.03 -5.88 -7.51
C ILE A 97 -0.59 -6.35 -6.13
N ILE A 98 0.69 -6.20 -5.86
CA ILE A 98 1.30 -6.57 -4.59
C ILE A 98 1.90 -5.35 -3.89
N GLU A 99 1.67 -5.24 -2.58
CA GLU A 99 2.41 -4.29 -1.74
C GLU A 99 3.79 -4.86 -1.46
N THR A 100 4.83 -4.06 -1.68
CA THR A 100 6.20 -4.39 -1.30
C THR A 100 6.79 -3.29 -0.42
N ILE A 101 7.65 -3.69 0.51
CA ILE A 101 8.29 -2.81 1.48
C ILE A 101 9.79 -2.83 1.25
N ALA A 102 10.36 -1.68 0.91
CA ALA A 102 11.78 -1.45 0.95
C ALA A 102 12.16 -0.95 2.35
N PRO A 103 12.87 -1.74 3.17
CA PRO A 103 13.21 -1.33 4.53
C PRO A 103 14.39 -0.36 4.59
N ASP A 104 15.13 -0.24 3.50
CA ASP A 104 16.41 0.43 3.36
C ASP A 104 16.31 1.77 2.59
N GLY A 105 15.18 2.49 2.68
CA GLY A 105 15.07 3.87 2.25
C GLY A 105 15.93 4.80 3.10
N TYR A 106 16.20 6.02 2.63
CA TYR A 106 17.06 6.98 3.35
C TYR A 106 16.47 7.38 4.71
N SER A 107 15.18 7.70 4.74
CA SER A 107 14.47 8.12 5.96
C SER A 107 13.59 7.01 6.56
N GLY A 108 13.76 5.77 6.13
CA GLY A 108 13.02 4.61 6.63
C GLY A 108 12.33 3.77 5.56
N GLU A 109 11.30 3.04 5.95
CA GLU A 109 10.59 2.14 5.05
C GLU A 109 9.86 2.92 3.93
N ILE A 110 9.98 2.40 2.71
CA ILE A 110 9.21 2.87 1.55
C ILE A 110 8.25 1.74 1.16
N LYS A 111 6.96 2.04 1.09
CA LYS A 111 5.94 1.09 0.64
C LYS A 111 5.49 1.43 -0.77
N THR A 112 5.47 0.42 -1.63
CA THR A 112 5.05 0.56 -3.02
C THR A 112 4.02 -0.49 -3.40
N LEU A 113 3.14 -0.15 -4.34
CA LEU A 113 2.30 -1.09 -5.06
C LEU A 113 2.95 -1.40 -6.39
N VAL A 114 3.07 -2.68 -6.72
CA VAL A 114 3.63 -3.16 -7.98
C VAL A 114 2.58 -4.01 -8.69
N GLY A 115 2.17 -3.58 -9.87
CA GLY A 115 1.28 -4.34 -10.75
C GLY A 115 2.10 -5.21 -11.70
N ILE A 116 1.83 -6.51 -11.74
CA ILE A 116 2.59 -7.50 -12.52
C ILE A 116 1.60 -8.38 -13.27
N ASP A 117 1.81 -8.56 -14.58
CA ASP A 117 1.00 -9.42 -15.42
C ASP A 117 1.46 -10.89 -15.41
N GLN A 118 0.74 -11.74 -16.15
CA GLN A 118 1.06 -13.15 -16.30
C GLN A 118 2.42 -13.43 -17.01
N GLU A 119 2.96 -12.45 -17.72
CA GLU A 119 4.25 -12.55 -18.42
C GLU A 119 5.41 -12.00 -17.57
N ASP A 120 5.19 -11.81 -16.25
CA ASP A 120 6.13 -11.22 -15.31
C ASP A 120 6.55 -9.77 -15.68
N LYS A 121 5.67 -9.05 -16.40
CA LYS A 121 5.89 -7.68 -16.83
C LYS A 121 5.24 -6.70 -15.85
N ILE A 122 5.96 -5.65 -15.48
CA ILE A 122 5.43 -4.56 -14.65
C ILE A 122 4.45 -3.72 -15.48
N LEU A 123 3.22 -3.58 -14.98
CA LEU A 123 2.20 -2.70 -15.53
C LEU A 123 2.26 -1.30 -14.95
N GLY A 124 2.74 -1.18 -13.72
CA GLY A 124 2.96 0.08 -13.04
C GLY A 124 3.49 -0.11 -11.64
N VAL A 125 4.18 0.91 -11.14
CA VAL A 125 4.67 1.00 -9.76
C VAL A 125 4.20 2.31 -9.17
N ARG A 126 3.67 2.29 -7.93
CA ARG A 126 3.28 3.51 -7.20
C ARG A 126 3.75 3.45 -5.76
N VAL A 127 4.40 4.51 -5.32
CA VAL A 127 4.75 4.70 -3.92
C VAL A 127 3.51 5.14 -3.15
N ILE A 128 3.21 4.48 -2.04
CA ILE A 128 2.02 4.76 -1.21
C ILE A 128 2.37 5.35 0.15
N ILE A 129 3.54 5.00 0.69
CA ILE A 129 4.02 5.53 1.98
C ILE A 129 5.54 5.64 1.94
N HIS A 130 6.06 6.77 2.30
CA HIS A 130 7.48 6.99 2.58
C HIS A 130 7.70 8.16 3.54
N LYS A 131 8.93 8.34 3.99
CA LYS A 131 9.37 9.46 4.83
C LYS A 131 10.59 10.18 4.22
N GLU A 132 10.82 9.99 2.92
CA GLU A 132 11.95 10.58 2.21
C GLU A 132 11.89 12.11 2.24
N THR A 133 13.04 12.77 2.11
CA THR A 133 13.18 14.21 2.23
C THR A 133 12.39 14.93 1.11
N PRO A 134 11.46 15.83 1.46
CA PRO A 134 10.73 16.62 0.47
C PRO A 134 11.67 17.46 -0.43
N GLY A 135 11.37 17.48 -1.72
CA GLY A 135 12.17 18.17 -2.73
C GLY A 135 13.47 17.46 -3.11
N LEU A 136 13.78 16.29 -2.51
CA LEU A 136 14.98 15.52 -2.81
C LEU A 136 14.67 14.03 -3.05
N GLY A 137 14.19 13.31 -2.03
CA GLY A 137 13.89 11.87 -2.12
C GLY A 137 12.46 11.57 -2.55
N ASP A 138 11.56 12.53 -2.48
CA ASP A 138 10.13 12.43 -2.83
C ASP A 138 9.86 12.35 -4.34
N TYR A 139 10.89 12.50 -5.20
CA TYR A 139 10.75 12.32 -6.65
C TYR A 139 10.30 10.90 -7.06
N ILE A 140 10.27 9.94 -6.13
CA ILE A 140 9.70 8.61 -6.32
C ILE A 140 8.18 8.62 -6.41
N GLU A 141 7.51 9.70 -5.96
CA GLU A 141 6.08 9.91 -6.13
C GLU A 141 5.75 10.30 -7.58
N ILE A 142 4.67 9.75 -8.12
CA ILE A 142 4.24 10.02 -9.50
C ILE A 142 3.83 11.50 -9.70
N GLU A 143 3.33 12.13 -8.64
CA GLU A 143 2.93 13.53 -8.63
C GLU A 143 4.13 14.50 -8.69
N LYS A 144 5.31 14.04 -8.25
CA LYS A 144 6.55 14.83 -8.20
C LYS A 144 7.40 14.65 -9.44
N SER A 145 7.48 13.42 -9.96
CA SER A 145 8.25 13.17 -11.18
C SER A 145 7.78 11.91 -11.92
N GLN A 146 8.19 11.80 -13.18
CA GLN A 146 7.91 10.60 -13.99
C GLN A 146 8.91 9.45 -13.73
N TRP A 147 9.84 9.60 -12.79
CA TRP A 147 10.89 8.62 -12.53
C TRP A 147 10.34 7.21 -12.27
N ILE A 148 9.26 7.11 -11.49
CA ILE A 148 8.64 5.83 -11.14
C ILE A 148 8.11 5.07 -12.36
N LYS A 149 7.84 5.74 -13.48
CA LYS A 149 7.42 5.11 -14.74
C LYS A 149 8.56 4.38 -15.47
N ASN A 150 9.82 4.59 -15.05
CA ASN A 150 10.94 3.82 -15.62
C ASN A 150 10.81 2.32 -15.38
N PHE A 151 9.94 1.88 -14.47
CA PHE A 151 9.64 0.47 -14.25
C PHE A 151 8.62 -0.11 -15.22
N ASP A 152 7.81 0.72 -15.87
CA ASP A 152 6.73 0.28 -16.75
C ASP A 152 7.28 -0.61 -17.87
N LEU A 153 6.62 -1.75 -18.12
CA LEU A 153 6.94 -2.74 -19.14
C LEU A 153 8.28 -3.48 -18.95
N LYS A 154 9.00 -3.26 -17.86
CA LYS A 154 10.19 -4.03 -17.50
C LYS A 154 9.79 -5.40 -16.94
N SER A 155 10.66 -6.41 -17.15
CA SER A 155 10.42 -7.77 -16.67
C SER A 155 11.73 -8.51 -16.43
N LEU A 156 11.67 -9.62 -15.68
CA LEU A 156 12.83 -10.48 -15.43
C LEU A 156 13.39 -11.12 -16.71
N GLY A 157 12.53 -11.34 -17.73
CA GLY A 157 12.98 -11.92 -19.00
C GLY A 157 13.68 -10.93 -19.94
N LYS A 158 13.47 -9.61 -19.73
CA LYS A 158 14.08 -8.55 -20.56
C LYS A 158 15.30 -7.92 -19.97
N MET A 159 15.53 -8.08 -18.67
CA MET A 159 16.62 -7.46 -17.93
C MET A 159 17.35 -8.51 -17.10
N THR A 160 18.66 -8.43 -17.12
CA THR A 160 19.52 -9.20 -16.22
C THR A 160 19.44 -8.63 -14.80
N GLU A 161 19.77 -9.44 -13.78
CA GLU A 161 19.80 -8.98 -12.39
C GLU A 161 20.66 -7.73 -12.21
N LYS A 162 21.80 -7.66 -12.91
CA LYS A 162 22.74 -6.55 -12.84
C LYS A 162 22.15 -5.22 -13.32
N GLU A 163 21.20 -5.27 -14.27
CA GLU A 163 20.52 -4.08 -14.78
C GLU A 163 19.50 -3.52 -13.80
N TRP A 164 19.04 -4.31 -12.78
CA TRP A 164 18.16 -3.84 -11.72
C TRP A 164 18.92 -3.05 -10.65
N ALA A 165 19.68 -2.06 -11.09
CA ALA A 165 20.42 -1.13 -10.26
C ALA A 165 20.42 0.26 -10.88
N VAL A 166 20.83 1.27 -10.11
CA VAL A 166 21.03 2.62 -10.64
C VAL A 166 22.24 2.66 -11.59
N LYS A 167 22.23 3.57 -12.56
CA LYS A 167 23.34 3.77 -13.53
C LYS A 167 24.69 3.96 -12.85
N LYS A 168 24.71 4.63 -11.68
CA LYS A 168 25.92 4.78 -10.86
C LYS A 168 26.56 3.45 -10.45
N ASP A 169 25.76 2.41 -10.29
CA ASP A 169 26.20 1.07 -9.89
C ASP A 169 26.30 0.11 -11.09
N GLY A 170 26.24 0.65 -12.31
CA GLY A 170 26.30 -0.13 -13.55
C GLY A 170 24.97 -0.73 -14.01
N GLY A 171 23.85 -0.33 -13.42
CA GLY A 171 22.50 -0.74 -13.81
C GLY A 171 21.86 0.17 -14.86
N SER A 172 20.55 0.00 -15.06
CA SER A 172 19.79 0.67 -16.14
C SER A 172 18.92 1.83 -15.67
N PHE A 173 18.74 2.03 -14.37
CA PHE A 173 17.84 3.04 -13.84
C PHE A 173 18.53 4.38 -13.58
N ASP A 174 17.89 5.47 -13.97
CA ASP A 174 18.29 6.80 -13.57
C ASP A 174 18.10 7.01 -12.06
N TYR A 175 18.79 7.99 -11.50
CA TYR A 175 18.69 8.36 -10.10
C TYR A 175 18.88 9.86 -9.93
N VAL A 176 18.39 10.41 -8.82
CA VAL A 176 18.61 11.80 -8.45
C VAL A 176 19.86 11.90 -7.58
N SER A 177 20.79 12.81 -7.96
CA SER A 177 21.98 13.07 -7.16
C SER A 177 21.58 13.58 -5.77
N GLY A 178 22.14 12.99 -4.73
CA GLY A 178 21.74 13.23 -3.33
C GLY A 178 20.64 12.31 -2.80
N ALA A 179 19.86 11.62 -3.66
CA ALA A 179 18.81 10.67 -3.24
C ALA A 179 19.03 9.24 -3.80
N THR A 180 20.28 8.84 -3.99
CA THR A 180 20.63 7.53 -4.57
C THR A 180 20.17 6.36 -3.69
N ILE A 181 20.15 6.51 -2.36
CA ILE A 181 19.69 5.46 -1.42
C ILE A 181 18.23 5.16 -1.69
N THR A 182 17.40 6.18 -1.82
CA THR A 182 15.98 6.08 -2.14
C THR A 182 15.73 5.31 -3.44
N SER A 183 16.45 5.67 -4.54
CA SER A 183 16.35 4.94 -5.82
C SER A 183 16.70 3.47 -5.67
N ARG A 184 17.82 3.17 -5.01
CA ARG A 184 18.28 1.78 -4.80
C ARG A 184 17.24 0.97 -4.04
N ALA A 185 16.65 1.54 -2.99
CA ALA A 185 15.65 0.88 -2.18
C ALA A 185 14.40 0.50 -3.01
N VAL A 186 13.87 1.43 -3.79
CA VAL A 186 12.70 1.20 -4.65
C VAL A 186 13.02 0.20 -5.77
N ILE A 187 14.16 0.31 -6.45
CA ILE A 187 14.56 -0.63 -7.52
C ILE A 187 14.68 -2.05 -6.97
N LYS A 188 15.39 -2.22 -5.85
CA LYS A 188 15.62 -3.50 -5.20
C LYS A 188 14.32 -4.15 -4.73
N SER A 189 13.40 -3.39 -4.12
CA SER A 189 12.11 -3.93 -3.68
C SER A 189 11.21 -4.32 -4.85
N THR A 190 11.21 -3.51 -5.92
CA THR A 190 10.45 -3.83 -7.14
C THR A 190 11.00 -5.09 -7.83
N TYR A 191 12.33 -5.23 -7.94
CA TYR A 191 12.95 -6.45 -8.45
C TYR A 191 12.56 -7.69 -7.64
N LYS A 192 12.64 -7.58 -6.31
CA LYS A 192 12.27 -8.67 -5.40
C LYS A 192 10.79 -9.05 -5.51
N SER A 193 9.88 -8.08 -5.73
CA SER A 193 8.47 -8.37 -5.93
C SER A 193 8.22 -9.17 -7.21
N LEU A 194 8.97 -8.93 -8.28
CA LEU A 194 8.93 -9.75 -9.49
C LEU A 194 9.38 -11.20 -9.21
N LEU A 195 10.46 -11.38 -8.44
CA LEU A 195 10.91 -12.73 -8.05
C LEU A 195 9.82 -13.44 -7.23
N TYR A 196 9.22 -12.75 -6.26
CA TYR A 196 8.14 -13.30 -5.45
C TYR A 196 6.95 -13.75 -6.29
N VAL A 197 6.48 -12.89 -7.22
CA VAL A 197 5.35 -13.23 -8.09
C VAL A 197 5.70 -14.40 -8.99
N LYS A 198 6.91 -14.47 -9.53
CA LYS A 198 7.38 -15.60 -10.34
C LYS A 198 7.38 -16.92 -9.57
N GLU A 199 7.90 -16.92 -8.34
CA GLU A 199 7.92 -18.11 -7.45
C GLU A 199 6.52 -18.58 -7.07
N ASN A 200 5.57 -17.64 -6.88
CA ASN A 200 4.21 -17.90 -6.43
C ASN A 200 3.16 -17.85 -7.57
N LYS A 201 3.58 -17.86 -8.82
CA LYS A 201 2.74 -17.63 -10.00
C LYS A 201 1.49 -18.51 -10.04
N LYS A 202 1.65 -19.81 -9.81
CA LYS A 202 0.53 -20.77 -9.80
C LYS A 202 -0.56 -20.39 -8.80
N ARG A 203 -0.15 -19.95 -7.59
CA ARG A 203 -1.07 -19.57 -6.52
C ARG A 203 -1.74 -18.22 -6.79
N LEU A 204 -0.97 -17.23 -7.23
CA LEU A 204 -1.44 -15.86 -7.42
C LEU A 204 -2.38 -15.72 -8.63
N PHE A 205 -2.16 -16.50 -9.68
CA PHE A 205 -2.94 -16.47 -10.93
C PHE A 205 -3.95 -17.62 -11.07
N SER A 206 -4.13 -18.45 -10.02
CA SER A 206 -5.23 -19.44 -10.01
C SER A 206 -6.58 -18.71 -9.95
N SER A 207 -7.53 -19.22 -10.71
CA SER A 207 -8.92 -18.74 -10.75
C SER A 207 -9.66 -19.03 -9.46
#